data_c95895a57dd0c19a3a6df370af678c2f
#
_entry.id   c95895a57dd0c19a3a6df370af678c2f
#
_cell.length_a   1.000
_cell.length_b   1.000
_cell.length_c   1.000
_cell.angle_alpha   90.00
_cell.angle_beta   90.00
_cell.angle_gamma   90.00
#
_symmetry.space_group_name_H-M   'P 1'
#
loop_
_entity.id
_entity.type
_entity.pdbx_description
1 polymer ?
#
loop_
_entity_poly.entity_id
_entity_poly.type
_entity_poly.pdbx_seq_one_letter_code
_entity_poly.pdbx_strand_id
1 'polypeptide(L)'
;MHGVSQQSLARFATRAQKLAGVSGDVAVLITGSREIQQLNRRFRGKNKPTDVLSFPREEGGDIAICADIAHANADRFGHPAASEMKVLILHGMLHLAGYDHETDNGRMEEKEALLRARLNLPASLIQRTQNLASKVAGAKTGLPASHRRAKSIAATNKKKTKKRTRA
;
A
#
# COMPACT_ATOMS: atom_id res chain seq x y z
N MET A 1 -25.43 5.23 0.68
CA MET A 1 -24.58 4.60 -0.36
C MET A 1 -25.10 4.98 -1.74
N HIS A 2 -24.89 6.21 -2.18
CA HIS A 2 -25.32 6.66 -3.50
C HIS A 2 -24.20 6.32 -4.50
N GLY A 3 -24.50 5.49 -5.50
CA GLY A 3 -23.65 5.27 -6.68
C GLY A 3 -22.95 3.91 -6.83
N VAL A 4 -23.00 3.00 -5.87
CA VAL A 4 -22.37 1.68 -6.02
C VAL A 4 -23.46 0.60 -6.06
N SER A 5 -23.68 -0.01 -7.23
CA SER A 5 -24.65 -1.08 -7.40
C SER A 5 -24.07 -2.40 -6.87
N GLN A 6 -24.74 -2.99 -5.87
CA GLN A 6 -24.38 -4.30 -5.31
C GLN A 6 -24.33 -5.39 -6.40
N GLN A 7 -25.30 -5.37 -7.33
CA GLN A 7 -25.32 -6.31 -8.45
C GLN A 7 -24.12 -6.14 -9.40
N SER A 8 -23.66 -4.89 -9.60
CA SER A 8 -22.47 -4.62 -10.41
C SER A 8 -21.22 -5.18 -9.75
N LEU A 9 -21.09 -5.02 -8.42
CA LEU A 9 -19.94 -5.57 -7.66
C LEU A 9 -19.98 -7.11 -7.63
N ALA A 10 -21.16 -7.73 -7.47
CA ALA A 10 -21.29 -9.18 -7.48
C ALA A 10 -20.85 -9.77 -8.83
N ARG A 11 -21.33 -9.20 -9.95
CA ARG A 11 -20.90 -9.62 -11.31
C ARG A 11 -19.39 -9.43 -11.51
N PHE A 12 -18.85 -8.33 -10.98
CA PHE A 12 -17.43 -8.08 -11.04
C PHE A 12 -16.64 -9.11 -10.23
N ALA A 13 -17.08 -9.42 -8.99
CA ALA A 13 -16.43 -10.42 -8.12
C ALA A 13 -16.36 -11.80 -8.79
N THR A 14 -17.47 -12.27 -9.40
CA THR A 14 -17.48 -13.53 -10.16
C THR A 14 -16.49 -13.52 -11.32
N ARG A 15 -16.39 -12.40 -12.06
CA ARG A 15 -15.41 -12.27 -13.14
C ARG A 15 -13.97 -12.23 -12.63
N ALA A 16 -13.71 -11.49 -11.56
CA ALA A 16 -12.39 -11.40 -10.92
C ALA A 16 -11.94 -12.76 -10.37
N GLN A 17 -12.84 -13.49 -9.70
CA GLN A 17 -12.59 -14.84 -9.20
C GLN A 17 -12.11 -15.78 -10.31
N LYS A 18 -12.83 -15.83 -11.43
CA LYS A 18 -12.46 -16.65 -12.60
C LYS A 18 -11.09 -16.27 -13.16
N LEU A 19 -10.81 -14.97 -13.29
CA LEU A 19 -9.53 -14.48 -13.84
C LEU A 19 -8.36 -14.67 -12.88
N ALA A 20 -8.58 -14.60 -11.58
CA ALA A 20 -7.57 -14.88 -10.55
C ALA A 20 -7.29 -16.37 -10.40
N GLY A 21 -8.19 -17.25 -10.86
CA GLY A 21 -8.05 -18.71 -10.74
C GLY A 21 -8.45 -19.25 -9.37
N VAL A 22 -9.39 -18.56 -8.66
CA VAL A 22 -9.87 -19.02 -7.35
C VAL A 22 -10.98 -20.03 -7.54
N SER A 23 -10.80 -21.24 -7.02
CA SER A 23 -11.81 -22.30 -6.97
C SER A 23 -12.72 -22.14 -5.76
N GLY A 24 -13.89 -22.81 -5.77
CA GLY A 24 -14.83 -22.81 -4.64
C GLY A 24 -15.60 -21.50 -4.46
N ASP A 25 -16.30 -21.38 -3.33
CA ASP A 25 -17.17 -20.25 -3.05
C ASP A 25 -16.40 -19.07 -2.48
N VAL A 26 -16.70 -17.87 -2.99
CA VAL A 26 -16.16 -16.62 -2.46
C VAL A 26 -17.29 -15.71 -2.01
N ALA A 27 -17.24 -15.29 -0.73
CA ALA A 27 -18.11 -14.25 -0.21
C ALA A 27 -17.37 -12.91 -0.12
N VAL A 28 -18.08 -11.81 -0.46
CA VAL A 28 -17.57 -10.45 -0.32
C VAL A 28 -18.48 -9.68 0.62
N LEU A 29 -17.97 -9.31 1.78
CA LEU A 29 -18.63 -8.46 2.77
C LEU A 29 -18.16 -7.01 2.58
N ILE A 30 -19.10 -6.08 2.41
CA ILE A 30 -18.83 -4.64 2.47
C ILE A 30 -19.34 -4.14 3.80
N THR A 31 -18.44 -3.55 4.60
CA THR A 31 -18.72 -3.17 5.98
C THR A 31 -18.12 -1.81 6.33
N GLY A 32 -18.37 -1.31 7.56
CA GLY A 32 -17.82 -0.05 8.07
C GLY A 32 -16.50 -0.23 8.82
N SER A 33 -15.86 0.90 9.16
CA SER A 33 -14.55 0.96 9.82
C SER A 33 -14.52 0.23 11.16
N ARG A 34 -15.60 0.28 11.93
CA ARG A 34 -15.68 -0.37 13.26
C ARG A 34 -15.66 -1.91 13.15
N GLU A 35 -16.41 -2.45 12.21
CA GLU A 35 -16.53 -3.90 12.05
C GLU A 35 -15.24 -4.48 11.46
N ILE A 36 -14.67 -3.86 10.43
CA ILE A 36 -13.41 -4.35 9.85
C ILE A 36 -12.24 -4.23 10.86
N GLN A 37 -12.26 -3.24 11.77
CA GLN A 37 -11.31 -3.14 12.87
C GLN A 37 -11.43 -4.33 13.82
N GLN A 38 -12.66 -4.77 14.14
CA GLN A 38 -12.89 -5.95 14.99
C GLN A 38 -12.36 -7.22 14.30
N LEU A 39 -12.62 -7.39 13.00
CA LEU A 39 -12.07 -8.49 12.20
C LEU A 39 -10.54 -8.46 12.17
N ASN A 40 -9.94 -7.30 11.92
CA ASN A 40 -8.48 -7.12 11.89
C ASN A 40 -7.83 -7.44 13.23
N ARG A 41 -8.45 -7.00 14.34
CA ARG A 41 -8.00 -7.35 15.68
C ARG A 41 -8.11 -8.84 15.97
N ARG A 42 -9.24 -9.47 15.60
CA ARG A 42 -9.52 -10.88 15.89
C ARG A 42 -8.60 -11.82 15.10
N PHE A 43 -8.39 -11.55 13.82
CA PHE A 43 -7.73 -12.48 12.92
C PHE A 43 -6.26 -12.14 12.60
N ARG A 44 -5.86 -10.86 12.78
CA ARG A 44 -4.48 -10.41 12.53
C ARG A 44 -3.80 -9.74 13.72
N GLY A 45 -4.47 -9.64 14.86
CA GLY A 45 -3.96 -8.99 16.07
C GLY A 45 -3.79 -7.47 15.97
N LYS A 46 -4.28 -6.84 14.89
CA LYS A 46 -4.10 -5.40 14.62
C LYS A 46 -5.36 -4.63 15.00
N ASN A 47 -5.31 -3.83 16.06
CA ASN A 47 -6.45 -3.04 16.55
C ASN A 47 -6.60 -1.71 15.79
N LYS A 48 -6.71 -1.77 14.46
CA LYS A 48 -6.97 -0.62 13.58
C LYS A 48 -7.78 -1.06 12.37
N PRO A 49 -8.61 -0.16 11.77
CA PRO A 49 -9.29 -0.47 10.53
C PRO A 49 -8.28 -0.63 9.37
N THR A 50 -8.67 -1.38 8.34
CA THR A 50 -7.95 -1.55 7.08
C THR A 50 -8.95 -1.48 5.93
N ASP A 51 -8.49 -1.31 4.72
CA ASP A 51 -9.34 -1.24 3.51
C ASP A 51 -9.91 -2.60 3.12
N VAL A 52 -9.10 -3.66 3.21
CA VAL A 52 -9.51 -5.02 2.85
C VAL A 52 -8.85 -6.06 3.75
N LEU A 53 -9.56 -7.15 4.00
CA LEU A 53 -9.07 -8.38 4.63
C LEU A 53 -9.50 -9.57 3.77
N SER A 54 -8.60 -10.51 3.59
CA SER A 54 -8.86 -11.77 2.89
C SER A 54 -8.63 -12.94 3.84
N PHE A 55 -9.55 -13.89 3.81
CA PHE A 55 -9.58 -15.09 4.64
C PHE A 55 -9.64 -16.31 3.73
N PRO A 56 -8.48 -16.83 3.27
CA PRO A 56 -8.42 -18.04 2.45
C PRO A 56 -8.99 -19.24 3.19
N ARG A 57 -9.69 -20.10 2.45
CA ARG A 57 -10.10 -21.44 2.86
C ARG A 57 -9.43 -22.46 1.94
N GLU A 58 -9.62 -23.76 2.20
CA GLU A 58 -9.13 -24.82 1.33
C GLU A 58 -9.58 -24.62 -0.12
N GLU A 59 -10.85 -24.25 -0.31
CA GLU A 59 -11.39 -23.78 -1.57
C GLU A 59 -12.14 -22.46 -1.37
N GLY A 60 -11.79 -21.43 -2.15
CA GLY A 60 -12.42 -20.12 -2.07
C GLY A 60 -11.98 -19.29 -0.86
N GLY A 61 -12.92 -18.61 -0.22
CA GLY A 61 -12.65 -17.77 0.95
C GLY A 61 -13.57 -16.59 1.09
N ASP A 62 -13.26 -15.73 2.06
CA ASP A 62 -14.03 -14.53 2.35
C ASP A 62 -13.17 -13.28 2.19
N ILE A 63 -13.78 -12.20 1.67
CA ILE A 63 -13.15 -10.89 1.52
C ILE A 63 -14.02 -9.88 2.26
N ALA A 64 -13.46 -9.15 3.23
CA ALA A 64 -14.13 -8.04 3.90
C ALA A 64 -13.52 -6.70 3.42
N ILE A 65 -14.35 -5.75 3.01
CA ILE A 65 -13.97 -4.44 2.47
C ILE A 65 -14.58 -3.34 3.34
N CYS A 66 -13.75 -2.38 3.75
CA CYS A 66 -14.20 -1.19 4.45
C CYS A 66 -14.73 -0.15 3.47
N ALA A 67 -16.04 0.10 3.49
CA ALA A 67 -16.65 1.10 2.63
C ALA A 67 -16.12 2.52 2.90
N ASP A 68 -15.92 2.88 4.18
CA ASP A 68 -15.45 4.22 4.57
C ASP A 68 -14.06 4.49 3.99
N ILE A 69 -13.14 3.53 4.12
CA ILE A 69 -11.77 3.67 3.61
C ILE A 69 -11.77 3.62 2.07
N ALA A 70 -12.60 2.77 1.47
CA ALA A 70 -12.72 2.71 0.01
C ALA A 70 -13.21 4.04 -0.57
N HIS A 71 -14.19 4.71 0.07
CA HIS A 71 -14.62 6.05 -0.34
C HIS A 71 -13.51 7.08 -0.19
N ALA A 72 -12.85 7.14 0.97
CA ALA A 72 -11.74 8.07 1.21
C ALA A 72 -10.57 7.87 0.21
N ASN A 73 -10.25 6.62 -0.13
CA ASN A 73 -9.25 6.31 -1.15
C ASN A 73 -9.69 6.75 -2.54
N ALA A 74 -10.96 6.52 -2.91
CA ALA A 74 -11.53 6.94 -4.18
C ALA A 74 -11.40 8.47 -4.38
N ASP A 75 -11.79 9.24 -3.36
CA ASP A 75 -11.65 10.70 -3.35
C ASP A 75 -10.18 11.12 -3.46
N ARG A 76 -9.31 10.49 -2.68
CA ARG A 76 -7.87 10.78 -2.68
C ARG A 76 -7.20 10.53 -4.02
N PHE A 77 -7.62 9.49 -4.74
CA PHE A 77 -7.03 9.08 -6.02
C PHE A 77 -7.81 9.56 -7.24
N GLY A 78 -8.90 10.28 -7.05
CA GLY A 78 -9.65 10.93 -8.12
C GLY A 78 -10.40 9.96 -9.04
N HIS A 79 -10.96 8.87 -8.50
CA HIS A 79 -11.77 7.93 -9.28
C HIS A 79 -13.04 7.50 -8.53
N PRO A 80 -14.05 6.90 -9.21
CA PRO A 80 -15.30 6.51 -8.57
C PRO A 80 -15.10 5.47 -7.45
N ALA A 81 -15.88 5.57 -6.37
CA ALA A 81 -15.87 4.61 -5.27
C ALA A 81 -16.13 3.15 -5.72
N ALA A 82 -16.99 2.98 -6.74
CA ALA A 82 -17.21 1.67 -7.36
C ALA A 82 -15.94 1.08 -7.97
N SER A 83 -15.06 1.91 -8.54
CA SER A 83 -13.78 1.47 -9.09
C SER A 83 -12.81 1.08 -7.98
N GLU A 84 -12.79 1.84 -6.88
CA GLU A 84 -11.98 1.48 -5.71
C GLU A 84 -12.40 0.15 -5.11
N MET A 85 -13.70 -0.06 -4.88
CA MET A 85 -14.21 -1.35 -4.39
C MET A 85 -13.84 -2.52 -5.30
N LYS A 86 -13.86 -2.33 -6.63
CA LYS A 86 -13.42 -3.35 -7.58
C LYS A 86 -11.91 -3.63 -7.49
N VAL A 87 -11.09 -2.61 -7.27
CA VAL A 87 -9.64 -2.79 -7.02
C VAL A 87 -9.41 -3.62 -5.76
N LEU A 88 -10.12 -3.31 -4.66
CA LEU A 88 -10.01 -4.06 -3.40
C LEU A 88 -10.52 -5.51 -3.53
N ILE A 89 -11.61 -5.74 -4.29
CA ILE A 89 -12.10 -7.09 -4.60
C ILE A 89 -11.02 -7.88 -5.37
N LEU A 90 -10.44 -7.29 -6.42
CA LEU A 90 -9.40 -7.97 -7.21
C LEU A 90 -8.18 -8.31 -6.36
N HIS A 91 -7.71 -7.36 -5.54
CA HIS A 91 -6.59 -7.56 -4.62
C HIS A 91 -6.86 -8.71 -3.63
N GLY A 92 -8.05 -8.72 -3.02
CA GLY A 92 -8.50 -9.79 -2.14
C GLY A 92 -8.56 -11.15 -2.85
N MET A 93 -9.05 -11.20 -4.10
CA MET A 93 -9.08 -12.43 -4.91
C MET A 93 -7.68 -12.99 -5.16
N LEU A 94 -6.68 -12.12 -5.39
CA LEU A 94 -5.30 -12.57 -5.56
C LEU A 94 -4.74 -13.19 -4.29
N HIS A 95 -5.06 -12.63 -3.12
CA HIS A 95 -4.70 -13.27 -1.85
C HIS A 95 -5.40 -14.64 -1.67
N LEU A 96 -6.67 -14.77 -2.04
CA LEU A 96 -7.37 -16.06 -2.03
C LEU A 96 -6.76 -17.07 -3.02
N ALA A 97 -6.17 -16.59 -4.13
CA ALA A 97 -5.43 -17.40 -5.10
C ALA A 97 -4.01 -17.78 -4.64
N GLY A 98 -3.62 -17.40 -3.42
CA GLY A 98 -2.31 -17.73 -2.82
C GLY A 98 -1.18 -16.76 -3.17
N TYR A 99 -1.47 -15.61 -3.77
CA TYR A 99 -0.46 -14.55 -3.96
C TYR A 99 -0.29 -13.74 -2.67
N ASP A 100 0.95 -13.30 -2.41
CA ASP A 100 1.27 -12.44 -1.27
C ASP A 100 2.35 -11.43 -1.63
N HIS A 101 1.95 -10.18 -1.86
CA HIS A 101 2.85 -9.09 -2.26
C HIS A 101 3.96 -8.76 -1.25
N GLU A 102 3.89 -9.26 0.00
CA GLU A 102 4.94 -9.07 1.00
C GLU A 102 6.09 -10.08 0.82
N THR A 103 5.82 -11.25 0.20
CA THR A 103 6.76 -12.38 0.20
C THR A 103 7.04 -12.97 -1.18
N ASP A 104 6.26 -12.65 -2.22
CA ASP A 104 6.28 -13.35 -3.52
C ASP A 104 7.21 -12.74 -4.60
N ASN A 105 8.08 -11.80 -4.21
CA ASN A 105 9.04 -11.15 -5.11
C ASN A 105 8.38 -10.45 -6.33
N GLY A 106 7.20 -9.84 -6.12
CA GLY A 106 6.51 -9.05 -7.14
C GLY A 106 5.56 -9.83 -8.05
N ARG A 107 5.39 -11.13 -7.85
CA ARG A 107 4.48 -11.97 -8.66
C ARG A 107 3.02 -11.50 -8.56
N MET A 108 2.58 -11.11 -7.38
CA MET A 108 1.24 -10.56 -7.18
C MET A 108 1.07 -9.22 -7.91
N GLU A 109 2.07 -8.35 -7.86
CA GLU A 109 2.05 -7.05 -8.54
C GLU A 109 1.91 -7.20 -10.05
N GLU A 110 2.70 -8.09 -10.67
CA GLU A 110 2.62 -8.38 -12.10
C GLU A 110 1.24 -8.94 -12.48
N LYS A 111 0.73 -9.89 -11.70
CA LYS A 111 -0.59 -10.49 -11.93
C LYS A 111 -1.70 -9.47 -11.75
N GLU A 112 -1.63 -8.63 -10.72
CA GLU A 112 -2.60 -7.56 -10.48
C GLU A 112 -2.59 -6.55 -11.62
N ALA A 113 -1.42 -6.12 -12.10
CA ALA A 113 -1.29 -5.19 -13.22
C ALA A 113 -1.94 -5.73 -14.51
N LEU A 114 -1.67 -7.02 -14.83
CA LEU A 114 -2.27 -7.69 -15.97
C LEU A 114 -3.80 -7.75 -15.88
N LEU A 115 -4.34 -8.14 -14.72
CA LEU A 115 -5.77 -8.29 -14.54
C LEU A 115 -6.49 -6.94 -14.50
N ARG A 116 -5.86 -5.89 -13.94
CA ARG A 116 -6.41 -4.54 -13.98
C ARG A 116 -6.56 -4.02 -15.40
N ALA A 117 -5.56 -4.22 -16.24
CA ALA A 117 -5.66 -3.85 -17.65
C ALA A 117 -6.82 -4.56 -18.34
N ARG A 118 -7.01 -5.86 -18.10
CA ARG A 118 -8.14 -6.65 -18.65
C ARG A 118 -9.51 -6.24 -18.11
N LEU A 119 -9.56 -5.72 -16.90
CA LEU A 119 -10.78 -5.33 -16.19
C LEU A 119 -11.06 -3.82 -16.29
N ASN A 120 -10.19 -3.07 -16.96
CA ASN A 120 -10.24 -1.60 -17.10
C ASN A 120 -10.35 -0.89 -15.74
N LEU A 121 -9.46 -1.25 -14.81
CA LEU A 121 -9.39 -0.68 -13.45
C LEU A 121 -8.28 0.36 -13.33
N PRO A 122 -8.39 1.32 -12.38
CA PRO A 122 -7.36 2.31 -12.10
C PRO A 122 -6.09 1.68 -11.49
N ALA A 123 -5.10 2.50 -11.14
CA ALA A 123 -3.82 2.06 -10.58
C ALA A 123 -3.94 1.11 -9.39
N SER A 124 -3.00 0.14 -9.25
CA SER A 124 -3.07 -0.92 -8.25
C SER A 124 -2.88 -0.43 -6.83
N LEU A 125 -3.39 -1.20 -5.86
CA LEU A 125 -3.18 -0.97 -4.44
C LEU A 125 -1.68 -1.06 -4.09
N ILE A 126 -0.97 -2.04 -4.64
CA ILE A 126 0.46 -2.26 -4.42
C ILE A 126 1.28 -1.07 -4.94
N GLN A 127 1.05 -0.60 -6.17
CA GLN A 127 1.73 0.55 -6.74
C GLN A 127 1.49 1.85 -5.96
N ARG A 128 0.30 2.02 -5.36
CA ARG A 128 -0.02 3.19 -4.53
C ARG A 128 0.78 3.22 -3.24
N THR A 129 0.95 2.08 -2.57
CA THR A 129 1.75 1.98 -1.34
C THR A 129 3.22 2.25 -1.61
N GLN A 130 3.77 1.75 -2.70
CA GLN A 130 5.15 2.01 -3.13
C GLN A 130 5.38 3.49 -3.48
N ASN A 131 4.46 4.11 -4.22
CA ASN A 131 4.53 5.54 -4.57
C ASN A 131 4.44 6.46 -3.35
N LEU A 132 3.66 6.07 -2.33
CA LEU A 132 3.59 6.81 -1.07
C LEU A 132 4.88 6.68 -0.26
N ALA A 133 5.45 5.49 -0.18
CA ALA A 133 6.72 5.24 0.49
C ALA A 133 7.86 6.02 -0.17
N SER A 134 7.93 6.07 -1.49
CA SER A 134 8.94 6.83 -2.25
C SER A 134 8.79 8.35 -2.04
N LYS A 135 7.56 8.87 -2.02
CA LYS A 135 7.31 10.29 -1.73
C LYS A 135 7.71 10.69 -0.31
N VAL A 136 7.46 9.83 0.68
CA VAL A 136 7.86 10.07 2.08
C VAL A 136 9.38 9.98 2.25
N ALA A 137 10.04 9.06 1.57
CA ALA A 137 11.50 8.94 1.57
C ALA A 137 12.18 10.16 0.89
N GLY A 138 11.65 10.63 -0.25
CA GLY A 138 12.12 11.81 -0.96
C GLY A 138 11.92 13.14 -0.21
N ALA A 139 10.89 13.23 0.62
CA ALA A 139 10.64 14.43 1.44
C ALA A 139 11.59 14.58 2.63
N LYS A 140 12.27 13.50 3.07
CA LYS A 140 13.25 13.54 4.16
C LYS A 140 14.67 13.96 3.73
N THR A 141 14.95 14.03 2.43
CA THR A 141 16.27 14.41 1.89
C THR A 141 16.36 15.86 1.45
N GLY A 142 15.31 16.64 1.58
CA GLY A 142 15.22 18.05 1.19
C GLY A 142 15.45 19.04 2.32
N LEU A 143 16.56 18.96 3.09
CA LEU A 143 17.01 20.11 3.87
C LEU A 143 17.91 20.97 2.97
N PRO A 144 17.63 22.28 2.80
CA PRO A 144 18.50 23.15 2.06
C PRO A 144 19.82 23.34 2.83
N ALA A 145 20.93 23.03 2.18
CA ALA A 145 22.26 23.40 2.65
C ALA A 145 22.38 24.94 2.64
N SER A 146 22.05 25.58 3.76
CA SER A 146 22.36 27.01 3.98
C SER A 146 23.82 27.18 4.27
N HIS A 147 24.49 27.84 3.34
CA HIS A 147 25.66 28.73 3.49
C HIS A 147 26.46 28.62 4.79
N ARG A 148 27.58 27.92 4.77
CA ARG A 148 28.73 28.29 5.57
C ARG A 148 29.82 28.82 4.64
N ARG A 149 29.80 30.13 4.48
CA ARG A 149 30.90 30.93 3.94
C ARG A 149 31.99 30.96 5.01
N ALA A 150 33.01 30.14 4.90
CA ALA A 150 34.20 30.22 5.73
C ALA A 150 35.05 31.41 5.22
N LYS A 151 35.18 32.44 6.03
CA LYS A 151 36.19 33.50 5.86
C LYS A 151 37.54 32.92 6.21
N SER A 152 38.42 32.88 5.21
CA SER A 152 39.85 32.77 5.34
C SER A 152 40.38 33.99 6.10
N ILE A 153 41.10 33.77 7.19
CA ILE A 153 42.05 34.77 7.72
C ILE A 153 43.36 34.04 7.92
N ALA A 154 44.32 34.47 7.12
CA ALA A 154 45.72 34.13 7.26
C ALA A 154 46.31 34.91 8.46
N ALA A 155 47.15 34.26 9.25
CA ALA A 155 48.15 34.93 10.08
C ALA A 155 49.35 34.01 10.30
N THR A 156 50.31 34.30 9.55
CA THR A 156 51.79 34.34 9.68
C THR A 156 52.40 34.03 11.06
N ASN A 157 53.29 33.04 11.04
CA ASN A 157 54.67 33.09 11.46
C ASN A 157 55.02 33.54 12.89
N LYS A 158 55.70 32.68 13.68
CA LYS A 158 57.05 32.94 14.16
C LYS A 158 57.68 31.73 14.89
N LYS A 159 58.85 31.40 14.40
CA LYS A 159 59.90 30.60 15.04
C LYS A 159 60.13 30.94 16.50
N LYS A 160 60.48 29.98 17.36
CA LYS A 160 61.75 29.98 18.09
C LYS A 160 62.09 28.65 18.78
N THR A 161 63.19 28.21 18.44
CA THR A 161 64.10 27.24 19.03
C THR A 161 64.34 27.38 20.54
N LYS A 162 64.58 26.28 21.25
CA LYS A 162 65.68 25.89 22.13
C LYS A 162 65.26 24.76 23.04
N LYS A 163 65.88 23.62 22.92
CA LYS A 163 67.11 23.11 23.44
C LYS A 163 67.07 22.60 24.89
N ARG A 164 67.48 21.31 25.01
CA ARG A 164 68.18 20.69 26.17
C ARG A 164 67.29 20.34 27.39
N THR A 165 67.49 19.31 28.16
CA THR A 165 68.49 18.24 28.33
C THR A 165 68.05 17.37 29.49
N ARG A 166 68.36 16.07 29.44
CA ARG A 166 68.70 15.16 30.56
C ARG A 166 67.67 15.03 31.74
N ALA A 167 67.19 13.91 32.06
CA ALA A 167 67.87 12.80 32.76
C ALA A 167 67.05 11.51 32.50
#